data_9664472b460794cdcd30171ccbda28b3
#
_entry.id   9664472b460794cdcd30171ccbda28b3
#
_cell.length_a   1.000
_cell.length_b   1.000
_cell.length_c   1.000
_cell.angle_alpha   90.00
_cell.angle_beta   90.00
_cell.angle_gamma   90.00
#
_symmetry.space_group_name_H-M   'P 1'
#
loop_
_entity.id
_entity.type
_entity.pdbx_description
1 polymer ?
#
loop_
_entity_poly.entity_id
_entity_poly.type
_entity_poly.pdbx_seq_one_letter_code
_entity_poly.pdbx_strand_id
1 'polypeptide(L)'
;MDSRGLLNAVLKREDTEKTLVFLFDLSLGMDAMNIPTTDIYGSGYNGKLAGKCILALQNQLGHDVVAGSYQSMDIRAFGGEMEYPEWGIPHTKKFPFANPLDMYRYEGNEISGHMQGSVDSFSVIRSLRPDLGLLMNIPAPFSISVMLRGLESMLMDLILEPRYSDELIAFGKDVMHTSIEAITGSVELDAVLMTGSSDNLDLIGVDALRRFSYPGLRSSVEFIHSRGLPVMFHPHGGFTTDADSENVLDDMIGLGIECFYYGEAIDSQKMRKHAEGKCALCGGVDTFTTIYMGPDERVKKDVSEYMRIHDRDYIFAPSCSVDRGLSLSRMKMMVDTVRAYPL
;
A
#
# COMPACT_ATOMS: atom_id res chain seq x y z
N MET A 1 -1.91 -5.43 25.17
CA MET A 1 -1.50 -4.27 24.32
C MET A 1 -2.61 -4.01 23.30
N ASP A 2 -2.94 -2.75 22.95
CA ASP A 2 -3.88 -2.47 21.86
C ASP A 2 -3.23 -2.70 20.48
N SER A 3 -4.02 -2.64 19.40
CA SER A 3 -3.51 -2.95 18.04
C SER A 3 -2.45 -1.95 17.57
N ARG A 4 -2.54 -0.70 18.02
CA ARG A 4 -1.56 0.34 17.76
C ARG A 4 -0.22 0.04 18.42
N GLY A 5 -0.24 -0.33 19.69
CA GLY A 5 0.96 -0.72 20.44
C GLY A 5 1.61 -1.98 19.88
N LEU A 6 0.79 -2.97 19.48
CA LEU A 6 1.28 -4.18 18.83
C LEU A 6 1.94 -3.91 17.47
N LEU A 7 1.36 -3.02 16.64
CA LEU A 7 1.97 -2.64 15.37
C LEU A 7 3.36 -2.03 15.59
N ASN A 8 3.47 -1.12 16.54
CA ASN A 8 4.76 -0.50 16.88
C ASN A 8 5.79 -1.53 17.37
N ALA A 9 5.37 -2.51 18.19
CA ALA A 9 6.23 -3.60 18.66
C ALA A 9 6.73 -4.47 17.48
N VAL A 10 5.82 -4.90 16.57
CA VAL A 10 6.22 -5.69 15.40
C VAL A 10 7.20 -4.93 14.50
N LEU A 11 6.94 -3.64 14.23
CA LEU A 11 7.82 -2.82 13.40
C LEU A 11 9.22 -2.62 14.03
N LYS A 12 9.31 -2.68 15.36
CA LYS A 12 10.58 -2.69 16.09
C LYS A 12 11.17 -4.08 16.29
N ARG A 13 10.47 -5.12 15.83
CA ARG A 13 10.83 -6.52 16.03
C ARG A 13 10.91 -6.91 17.51
N GLU A 14 9.97 -6.41 18.28
CA GLU A 14 9.75 -6.78 19.67
C GLU A 14 8.73 -7.92 19.75
N ASP A 15 8.82 -8.75 20.78
CA ASP A 15 7.89 -9.87 20.97
C ASP A 15 6.44 -9.37 21.16
N THR A 16 5.50 -10.06 20.54
CA THR A 16 4.08 -9.74 20.62
C THR A 16 3.26 -10.94 21.09
N GLU A 17 2.15 -10.65 21.78
CA GLU A 17 1.25 -11.65 22.36
C GLU A 17 0.27 -12.27 21.34
N LYS A 18 0.17 -11.70 20.14
CA LYS A 18 -0.67 -12.21 19.04
C LYS A 18 -0.15 -11.73 17.69
N THR A 19 -0.45 -12.47 16.63
CA THR A 19 -0.22 -12.01 15.27
C THR A 19 -1.21 -10.92 14.89
N LEU A 20 -0.72 -9.79 14.40
CA LEU A 20 -1.54 -8.72 13.83
C LEU A 20 -2.13 -9.14 12.48
N VAL A 21 -3.34 -8.67 12.21
CA VAL A 21 -3.97 -8.80 10.89
C VAL A 21 -4.13 -7.42 10.28
N PHE A 22 -3.56 -7.25 9.10
CA PHE A 22 -3.73 -6.07 8.26
C PHE A 22 -4.58 -6.44 7.03
N LEU A 23 -5.58 -5.64 6.74
CA LEU A 23 -6.29 -5.70 5.47
C LEU A 23 -6.02 -4.39 4.72
N PHE A 24 -5.32 -4.53 3.60
CA PHE A 24 -5.08 -3.40 2.70
C PHE A 24 -6.36 -3.12 1.91
N ASP A 25 -7.35 -2.56 2.60
CA ASP A 25 -8.66 -2.22 2.02
C ASP A 25 -8.56 -0.99 1.13
N LEU A 26 -8.85 -1.17 -0.17
CA LEU A 26 -8.97 -0.08 -1.14
C LEU A 26 -10.41 0.18 -1.58
N SER A 27 -11.35 -0.74 -1.29
CA SER A 27 -12.76 -0.56 -1.66
C SER A 27 -13.74 -1.55 -1.03
N LEU A 28 -13.27 -2.61 -0.37
CA LEU A 28 -14.13 -3.64 0.20
C LEU A 28 -15.04 -3.10 1.33
N GLY A 29 -14.57 -2.11 2.07
CA GLY A 29 -15.38 -1.46 3.10
C GLY A 29 -16.63 -0.77 2.56
N MET A 30 -16.65 -0.38 1.28
CA MET A 30 -17.86 0.12 0.64
C MET A 30 -18.93 -0.98 0.54
N ASP A 31 -18.52 -2.23 0.27
CA ASP A 31 -19.45 -3.38 0.24
C ASP A 31 -19.95 -3.73 1.65
N ALA A 32 -19.12 -3.56 2.69
CA ALA A 32 -19.55 -3.75 4.07
C ALA A 32 -20.68 -2.80 4.50
N MET A 33 -20.82 -1.65 3.85
CA MET A 33 -21.90 -0.67 4.07
C MET A 33 -22.90 -0.60 2.91
N ASN A 34 -22.72 -1.37 1.85
CA ASN A 34 -23.53 -1.30 0.62
C ASN A 34 -23.55 0.12 0.01
N ILE A 35 -22.39 0.76 -0.07
CA ILE A 35 -22.19 2.12 -0.59
C ILE A 35 -21.68 2.03 -2.04
N PRO A 36 -22.31 2.70 -3.02
CA PRO A 36 -21.79 2.77 -4.38
C PRO A 36 -20.50 3.61 -4.43
N THR A 37 -19.62 3.29 -5.38
CA THR A 37 -18.34 4.00 -5.58
C THR A 37 -18.58 5.49 -5.86
N THR A 38 -19.66 5.82 -6.55
CA THR A 38 -20.03 7.21 -6.87
C THR A 38 -20.34 8.06 -5.65
N ASP A 39 -20.76 7.48 -4.51
CA ASP A 39 -20.99 8.22 -3.27
C ASP A 39 -19.66 8.62 -2.58
N ILE A 40 -18.59 7.88 -2.86
CA ILE A 40 -17.24 8.18 -2.37
C ILE A 40 -16.54 9.19 -3.30
N TYR A 41 -16.69 9.06 -4.63
CA TYR A 41 -15.84 9.78 -5.58
C TYR A 41 -16.58 10.74 -6.52
N GLY A 42 -17.92 10.68 -6.62
CA GLY A 42 -18.68 11.32 -7.70
C GLY A 42 -18.58 12.84 -7.75
N SER A 43 -18.69 13.52 -6.60
CA SER A 43 -18.59 15.01 -6.51
C SER A 43 -17.27 15.49 -5.90
N GLY A 44 -16.27 14.64 -5.82
CA GLY A 44 -15.03 14.80 -5.08
C GLY A 44 -14.86 13.62 -4.11
N TYR A 45 -13.70 13.53 -3.46
CA TYR A 45 -13.47 12.42 -2.53
C TYR A 45 -14.18 12.69 -1.18
N ASN A 46 -15.19 11.89 -0.87
CA ASN A 46 -15.93 11.92 0.39
C ASN A 46 -15.19 11.13 1.48
N GLY A 47 -14.14 11.70 2.03
CA GLY A 47 -13.30 11.04 3.01
C GLY A 47 -14.01 10.66 4.30
N LYS A 48 -14.98 11.45 4.76
CA LYS A 48 -15.74 11.11 5.96
C LYS A 48 -16.55 9.83 5.78
N LEU A 49 -17.13 9.62 4.60
CA LEU A 49 -17.85 8.40 4.28
C LEU A 49 -16.86 7.23 4.08
N ALA A 50 -15.74 7.47 3.39
CA ALA A 50 -14.67 6.48 3.21
C ALA A 50 -14.14 5.95 4.56
N GLY A 51 -13.81 6.84 5.50
CA GLY A 51 -13.37 6.44 6.84
C GLY A 51 -14.40 5.60 7.60
N LYS A 52 -15.70 5.89 7.43
CA LYS A 52 -16.78 5.06 7.99
C LYS A 52 -16.87 3.69 7.32
N CYS A 53 -16.68 3.59 6.01
CA CYS A 53 -16.65 2.31 5.29
C CYS A 53 -15.48 1.43 5.75
N ILE A 54 -14.29 2.01 5.90
CA ILE A 54 -13.10 1.32 6.44
C ILE A 54 -13.38 0.78 7.85
N LEU A 55 -13.95 1.60 8.73
CA LEU A 55 -14.30 1.18 10.08
C LEU A 55 -15.43 0.14 10.12
N ALA A 56 -16.39 0.20 9.20
CA ALA A 56 -17.45 -0.80 9.10
C ALA A 56 -16.87 -2.18 8.75
N LEU A 57 -15.93 -2.23 7.79
CA LEU A 57 -15.22 -3.45 7.46
C LEU A 57 -14.41 -3.95 8.66
N GLN A 58 -13.67 -3.06 9.34
CA GLN A 58 -12.88 -3.41 10.51
C GLN A 58 -13.77 -3.97 11.65
N ASN A 59 -14.90 -3.36 11.93
CA ASN A 59 -15.84 -3.84 12.95
C ASN A 59 -16.42 -5.22 12.61
N GLN A 60 -16.67 -5.50 11.32
CA GLN A 60 -17.21 -6.77 10.85
C GLN A 60 -16.17 -7.89 10.90
N LEU A 61 -14.93 -7.61 10.52
CA LEU A 61 -13.89 -8.62 10.35
C LEU A 61 -12.96 -8.75 11.56
N GLY A 62 -12.75 -7.69 12.34
CA GLY A 62 -11.94 -7.69 13.56
C GLY A 62 -10.43 -7.69 13.29
N HIS A 63 -9.97 -7.13 12.16
CA HIS A 63 -8.54 -6.93 11.90
C HIS A 63 -7.97 -5.76 12.73
N ASP A 64 -6.64 -5.69 12.85
CA ASP A 64 -5.97 -4.79 13.81
C ASP A 64 -5.46 -3.50 13.18
N VAL A 65 -5.12 -3.53 11.88
CA VAL A 65 -4.46 -2.45 11.18
C VAL A 65 -5.28 -2.09 9.93
N VAL A 66 -5.42 -0.80 9.68
CA VAL A 66 -6.19 -0.27 8.55
C VAL A 66 -5.36 0.72 7.72
N ALA A 67 -5.57 0.74 6.41
CA ALA A 67 -5.18 1.86 5.56
C ALA A 67 -6.23 2.97 5.73
N GLY A 68 -5.79 4.19 5.98
CA GLY A 68 -6.69 5.25 6.45
C GLY A 68 -7.50 5.96 5.36
N SER A 69 -7.27 5.65 4.08
CA SER A 69 -7.99 6.26 2.97
C SER A 69 -7.97 5.35 1.74
N TYR A 70 -9.03 5.36 0.95
CA TYR A 70 -9.07 4.73 -0.37
C TYR A 70 -8.34 5.53 -1.44
N GLN A 71 -8.12 6.81 -1.18
CA GLN A 71 -7.42 7.72 -2.07
C GLN A 71 -6.16 8.27 -1.41
N SER A 72 -5.00 7.85 -1.89
CA SER A 72 -3.71 8.36 -1.44
C SER A 72 -3.16 9.47 -2.34
N MET A 73 -3.61 9.51 -3.58
CA MET A 73 -3.30 10.53 -4.57
C MET A 73 -4.46 10.68 -5.54
N ASP A 74 -4.74 11.89 -5.99
CA ASP A 74 -5.76 12.18 -6.99
C ASP A 74 -5.13 12.78 -8.24
N ILE A 75 -5.08 12.01 -9.34
CA ILE A 75 -4.51 12.47 -10.59
C ILE A 75 -5.27 13.66 -11.21
N ARG A 76 -6.52 13.92 -10.76
CA ARG A 76 -7.31 15.09 -11.20
C ARG A 76 -6.67 16.40 -10.74
N ALA A 77 -5.93 16.39 -9.63
CA ALA A 77 -5.13 17.53 -9.18
C ALA A 77 -4.08 18.00 -10.21
N PHE A 78 -3.71 17.11 -11.12
CA PHE A 78 -2.71 17.36 -12.17
C PHE A 78 -3.31 17.48 -13.55
N GLY A 79 -4.65 17.56 -13.68
CA GLY A 79 -5.36 17.62 -14.96
C GLY A 79 -5.66 16.27 -15.61
N GLY A 80 -5.54 15.18 -14.87
CA GLY A 80 -5.98 13.85 -15.28
C GLY A 80 -7.49 13.67 -15.19
N GLU A 81 -7.99 12.57 -15.76
CA GLU A 81 -9.39 12.20 -15.69
C GLU A 81 -9.53 10.77 -15.15
N MET A 82 -10.50 10.59 -14.23
CA MET A 82 -10.86 9.29 -13.67
C MET A 82 -12.27 8.91 -14.09
N GLU A 83 -12.52 7.64 -14.25
CA GLU A 83 -13.86 7.06 -14.39
C GLU A 83 -14.22 6.31 -13.10
N TYR A 84 -15.44 6.52 -12.62
CA TYR A 84 -15.97 5.96 -11.39
C TYR A 84 -17.22 5.14 -11.71
N PRO A 85 -17.08 3.82 -11.99
CA PRO A 85 -18.23 2.94 -12.13
C PRO A 85 -19.03 2.93 -10.82
N GLU A 86 -20.35 2.88 -10.92
CA GLU A 86 -21.22 2.91 -9.72
C GLU A 86 -20.89 1.80 -8.71
N TRP A 87 -20.63 0.61 -9.19
CA TRP A 87 -20.28 -0.58 -8.37
C TRP A 87 -18.94 -1.21 -8.77
N GLY A 88 -18.02 -0.41 -9.28
CA GLY A 88 -16.70 -0.85 -9.75
C GLY A 88 -15.55 -0.13 -9.08
N ILE A 89 -14.35 -0.52 -9.50
CA ILE A 89 -13.11 0.11 -9.04
C ILE A 89 -12.81 1.32 -9.93
N PRO A 90 -12.45 2.48 -9.35
CA PRO A 90 -12.00 3.64 -10.11
C PRO A 90 -10.83 3.33 -11.02
N HIS A 91 -10.83 3.88 -12.23
CA HIS A 91 -9.71 3.72 -13.16
C HIS A 91 -9.40 5.00 -13.93
N THR A 92 -8.15 5.12 -14.38
CA THR A 92 -7.67 6.28 -15.12
C THR A 92 -8.25 6.29 -16.53
N LYS A 93 -8.91 7.40 -16.91
CA LYS A 93 -9.41 7.66 -18.26
C LYS A 93 -8.42 8.46 -19.09
N LYS A 94 -7.72 9.42 -18.45
CA LYS A 94 -6.70 10.24 -19.09
C LYS A 94 -5.58 10.52 -18.12
N PHE A 95 -4.36 10.23 -18.55
CA PHE A 95 -3.16 10.54 -17.78
C PHE A 95 -2.84 12.03 -17.84
N PRO A 96 -2.51 12.68 -16.70
CA PRO A 96 -2.23 14.13 -16.66
C PRO A 96 -1.10 14.53 -17.60
N PHE A 97 0.00 13.79 -17.61
CA PHE A 97 1.20 14.09 -18.38
C PHE A 97 1.36 13.15 -19.59
N ALA A 98 0.23 12.83 -20.27
CA ALA A 98 0.27 12.12 -21.54
C ALA A 98 1.13 12.86 -22.58
N ASN A 99 1.12 14.20 -22.55
CA ASN A 99 2.11 15.04 -23.22
C ASN A 99 3.18 15.45 -22.18
N PRO A 100 4.50 15.16 -22.40
CA PRO A 100 5.57 15.53 -21.46
C PRO A 100 5.61 17.01 -21.08
N LEU A 101 5.23 17.90 -22.01
CA LEU A 101 5.22 19.35 -21.77
C LEU A 101 4.20 19.78 -20.71
N ASP A 102 3.20 18.96 -20.40
CA ASP A 102 2.17 19.31 -19.42
C ASP A 102 2.72 19.27 -17.98
N MET A 103 3.74 18.44 -17.70
CA MET A 103 4.48 18.47 -16.44
C MET A 103 5.11 19.86 -16.18
N TYR A 104 5.75 20.44 -17.19
CA TYR A 104 6.42 21.76 -17.06
C TYR A 104 5.46 22.93 -16.99
N ARG A 105 4.19 22.73 -17.35
CA ARG A 105 3.12 23.74 -17.26
C ARG A 105 2.35 23.67 -15.95
N TYR A 106 2.56 22.62 -15.18
CA TYR A 106 1.85 22.46 -13.92
C TYR A 106 2.36 23.45 -12.86
N GLU A 107 1.47 24.29 -12.34
CA GLU A 107 1.83 25.37 -11.41
C GLU A 107 1.82 24.98 -9.92
N GLY A 108 1.51 23.74 -9.60
CA GLY A 108 1.80 23.13 -8.27
C GLY A 108 0.86 23.48 -7.12
N ASN A 109 -0.17 24.28 -7.30
CA ASN A 109 -0.95 24.85 -6.19
C ASN A 109 -2.12 23.99 -5.65
N GLU A 110 -2.44 22.85 -6.27
CA GLU A 110 -3.70 22.14 -6.00
C GLU A 110 -3.56 20.86 -5.16
N ILE A 111 -2.35 20.32 -4.95
CA ILE A 111 -2.15 19.03 -4.28
C ILE A 111 -2.76 19.01 -2.88
N SER A 112 -2.53 20.04 -2.08
CA SER A 112 -3.04 20.10 -0.70
C SER A 112 -4.58 20.18 -0.63
N GLY A 113 -5.21 20.87 -1.58
CA GLY A 113 -6.68 20.96 -1.67
C GLY A 113 -7.33 19.60 -1.94
N HIS A 114 -6.71 18.78 -2.81
CA HIS A 114 -7.18 17.43 -3.11
C HIS A 114 -6.94 16.43 -1.97
N MET A 115 -6.03 16.71 -1.03
CA MET A 115 -5.76 15.86 0.13
C MET A 115 -6.77 16.03 1.27
N GLN A 116 -7.62 17.07 1.27
CA GLN A 116 -8.56 17.31 2.38
C GLN A 116 -9.50 16.13 2.62
N GLY A 117 -10.01 15.49 1.58
CA GLY A 117 -10.85 14.30 1.72
C GLY A 117 -10.09 13.14 2.39
N SER A 118 -8.82 12.94 2.04
CA SER A 118 -7.98 11.94 2.71
C SER A 118 -7.77 12.30 4.18
N VAL A 119 -7.43 13.55 4.51
CA VAL A 119 -7.33 14.04 5.90
C VAL A 119 -8.62 13.76 6.68
N ASP A 120 -9.79 14.01 6.08
CA ASP A 120 -11.08 13.74 6.72
C ASP A 120 -11.27 12.23 7.01
N SER A 121 -10.85 11.34 6.10
CA SER A 121 -10.93 9.89 6.31
C SER A 121 -10.06 9.44 7.49
N PHE A 122 -8.80 9.83 7.49
CA PHE A 122 -7.87 9.55 8.60
C PHE A 122 -8.38 10.10 9.94
N SER A 123 -8.91 11.32 9.94
CA SER A 123 -9.45 11.98 11.14
C SER A 123 -10.64 11.23 11.72
N VAL A 124 -11.56 10.75 10.88
CA VAL A 124 -12.70 9.93 11.30
C VAL A 124 -12.21 8.65 11.95
N ILE A 125 -11.27 7.95 11.33
CA ILE A 125 -10.75 6.68 11.86
C ILE A 125 -10.06 6.92 13.20
N ARG A 126 -9.13 7.86 13.28
CA ARG A 126 -8.36 8.11 14.50
C ARG A 126 -9.24 8.58 15.65
N SER A 127 -10.27 9.40 15.38
CA SER A 127 -11.19 9.90 16.42
C SER A 127 -12.10 8.81 16.97
N LEU A 128 -12.58 7.89 16.15
CA LEU A 128 -13.50 6.84 16.56
C LEU A 128 -12.80 5.58 17.08
N ARG A 129 -11.59 5.29 16.59
CA ARG A 129 -10.80 4.12 16.95
C ARG A 129 -9.32 4.47 17.14
N PRO A 130 -9.00 5.16 18.26
CA PRO A 130 -7.61 5.53 18.57
C PRO A 130 -6.70 4.32 18.86
N ASP A 131 -7.27 3.17 19.12
CA ASP A 131 -6.62 1.89 19.44
C ASP A 131 -6.12 1.10 18.21
N LEU A 132 -6.60 1.44 16.99
CA LEU A 132 -6.20 0.74 15.77
C LEU A 132 -4.85 1.21 15.24
N GLY A 133 -4.09 0.28 14.64
CA GLY A 133 -2.97 0.63 13.78
C GLY A 133 -3.48 1.35 12.53
N LEU A 134 -2.98 2.56 12.27
CA LEU A 134 -3.42 3.43 11.18
C LEU A 134 -2.27 3.74 10.24
N LEU A 135 -2.34 3.21 9.02
CA LEU A 135 -1.34 3.39 7.98
C LEU A 135 -1.79 4.40 6.93
N MET A 136 -0.86 5.25 6.50
CA MET A 136 -1.02 5.98 5.25
C MET A 136 -0.43 5.13 4.13
N ASN A 137 -1.28 4.65 3.20
CA ASN A 137 -0.81 4.05 1.95
C ASN A 137 -0.57 5.15 0.92
N ILE A 138 0.58 5.10 0.25
CA ILE A 138 0.93 6.03 -0.83
C ILE A 138 1.83 5.35 -1.86
N PRO A 139 1.61 5.55 -3.18
CA PRO A 139 2.52 5.00 -4.18
C PRO A 139 3.93 5.57 -4.03
N ALA A 140 4.93 4.74 -4.31
CA ALA A 140 6.33 5.16 -4.36
C ALA A 140 6.58 6.18 -5.50
N PRO A 141 7.65 6.98 -5.44
CA PRO A 141 7.90 8.06 -6.42
C PRO A 141 7.85 7.61 -7.87
N PHE A 142 8.48 6.48 -8.21
CA PHE A 142 8.42 5.92 -9.55
C PHE A 142 7.00 5.50 -9.94
N SER A 143 6.27 4.84 -9.04
CA SER A 143 4.87 4.45 -9.26
C SER A 143 3.95 5.68 -9.42
N ILE A 144 4.17 6.77 -8.69
CA ILE A 144 3.47 8.05 -8.92
C ILE A 144 3.74 8.56 -10.34
N SER A 145 4.99 8.51 -10.81
CA SER A 145 5.35 8.94 -12.16
C SER A 145 4.61 8.14 -13.22
N VAL A 146 4.48 6.83 -13.03
CA VAL A 146 3.67 5.96 -13.91
C VAL A 146 2.18 6.35 -13.87
N MET A 147 1.63 6.67 -12.70
CA MET A 147 0.24 7.13 -12.59
C MET A 147 0.00 8.47 -13.30
N LEU A 148 1.00 9.32 -13.37
CA LEU A 148 0.91 10.63 -14.05
C LEU A 148 1.13 10.53 -15.56
N ARG A 149 2.04 9.66 -16.00
CA ARG A 149 2.48 9.54 -17.40
C ARG A 149 1.75 8.47 -18.20
N GLY A 150 1.30 7.43 -17.55
CA GLY A 150 0.88 6.16 -18.13
C GLY A 150 2.04 5.17 -18.26
N LEU A 151 1.75 3.89 -17.99
CA LEU A 151 2.77 2.84 -17.89
C LEU A 151 3.60 2.71 -19.17
N GLU A 152 2.95 2.53 -20.32
CA GLU A 152 3.63 2.32 -21.61
C GLU A 152 4.56 3.50 -21.95
N SER A 153 4.05 4.74 -21.81
CA SER A 153 4.82 5.95 -22.07
C SER A 153 6.01 6.08 -21.12
N MET A 154 5.81 5.79 -19.83
CA MET A 154 6.91 5.86 -18.85
C MET A 154 8.00 4.83 -19.16
N LEU A 155 7.64 3.60 -19.51
CA LEU A 155 8.62 2.56 -19.88
C LEU A 155 9.42 2.94 -21.13
N MET A 156 8.78 3.56 -22.11
CA MET A 156 9.49 4.10 -23.28
C MET A 156 10.42 5.25 -22.90
N ASP A 157 9.98 6.17 -22.05
CA ASP A 157 10.76 7.33 -21.63
C ASP A 157 12.02 6.93 -20.84
N LEU A 158 11.99 5.82 -20.06
CA LEU A 158 13.20 5.31 -19.38
C LEU A 158 14.37 5.05 -20.36
N ILE A 159 14.04 4.68 -21.60
CA ILE A 159 15.01 4.34 -22.64
C ILE A 159 15.30 5.54 -23.53
N LEU A 160 14.26 6.24 -23.99
CA LEU A 160 14.36 7.28 -25.02
C LEU A 160 14.62 8.67 -24.44
N GLU A 161 14.07 8.95 -23.26
CA GLU A 161 14.11 10.26 -22.60
C GLU A 161 14.48 10.13 -21.10
N PRO A 162 15.61 9.50 -20.76
CA PRO A 162 15.94 9.19 -19.36
C PRO A 162 16.06 10.42 -18.47
N ARG A 163 16.40 11.59 -19.04
CA ARG A 163 16.43 12.84 -18.29
C ARG A 163 15.03 13.31 -17.90
N TYR A 164 14.07 13.23 -18.80
CA TYR A 164 12.67 13.53 -18.50
C TYR A 164 12.13 12.56 -17.43
N SER A 165 12.49 11.27 -17.53
CA SER A 165 12.13 10.27 -16.51
C SER A 165 12.67 10.63 -15.14
N ASP A 166 13.92 11.06 -15.02
CA ASP A 166 14.51 11.53 -13.77
C ASP A 166 13.74 12.73 -13.18
N GLU A 167 13.40 13.70 -14.01
CA GLU A 167 12.64 14.90 -13.63
C GLU A 167 11.21 14.55 -13.17
N LEU A 168 10.54 13.63 -13.87
CA LEU A 168 9.20 13.17 -13.52
C LEU A 168 9.19 12.36 -12.21
N ILE A 169 10.21 11.54 -11.98
CA ILE A 169 10.35 10.77 -10.72
C ILE A 169 10.63 11.74 -9.56
N ALA A 170 11.44 12.77 -9.76
CA ALA A 170 11.65 13.81 -8.76
C ALA A 170 10.35 14.55 -8.45
N PHE A 171 9.54 14.87 -9.46
CA PHE A 171 8.21 15.44 -9.29
C PHE A 171 7.29 14.48 -8.49
N GLY A 172 7.27 13.19 -8.84
CA GLY A 172 6.50 12.17 -8.09
C GLY A 172 6.90 12.08 -6.63
N LYS A 173 8.20 12.20 -6.33
CA LYS A 173 8.71 12.27 -4.95
C LYS A 173 8.16 13.50 -4.22
N ASP A 174 8.17 14.67 -4.83
CA ASP A 174 7.68 15.90 -4.21
C ASP A 174 6.15 15.84 -3.97
N VAL A 175 5.39 15.22 -4.88
CA VAL A 175 3.96 14.91 -4.67
C VAL A 175 3.76 14.01 -3.45
N MET A 176 4.56 12.95 -3.32
CA MET A 176 4.51 12.03 -2.19
C MET A 176 4.79 12.77 -0.87
N HIS A 177 5.88 13.55 -0.81
CA HIS A 177 6.26 14.28 0.39
C HIS A 177 5.17 15.29 0.82
N THR A 178 4.63 16.06 -0.13
CA THR A 178 3.54 17.01 0.14
C THR A 178 2.29 16.29 0.67
N SER A 179 1.96 15.12 0.12
CA SER A 179 0.82 14.34 0.57
C SER A 179 1.01 13.82 2.00
N ILE A 180 2.21 13.33 2.35
CA ILE A 180 2.55 12.90 3.70
C ILE A 180 2.46 14.07 4.68
N GLU A 181 2.98 15.25 4.31
CA GLU A 181 2.91 16.47 5.14
C GLU A 181 1.46 16.88 5.42
N ALA A 182 0.61 16.85 4.42
CA ALA A 182 -0.81 17.21 4.57
C ALA A 182 -1.52 16.30 5.59
N ILE A 183 -1.26 14.99 5.57
CA ILE A 183 -1.89 14.05 6.49
C ILE A 183 -1.25 14.17 7.88
N THR A 184 0.09 14.12 7.99
CA THR A 184 0.79 14.12 9.28
C THR A 184 0.68 15.44 10.02
N GLY A 185 0.44 16.55 9.31
CA GLY A 185 0.13 17.85 9.92
C GLY A 185 -1.24 17.92 10.60
N SER A 186 -2.12 16.94 10.36
CA SER A 186 -3.49 16.93 10.86
C SER A 186 -3.85 15.71 11.69
N VAL A 187 -3.21 14.56 11.44
CA VAL A 187 -3.57 13.27 12.06
C VAL A 187 -2.31 12.51 12.45
N GLU A 188 -2.33 11.89 13.62
CA GLU A 188 -1.27 11.00 14.08
C GLU A 188 -1.37 9.64 13.36
N LEU A 189 -0.32 9.25 12.65
CA LEU A 189 -0.16 7.97 11.98
C LEU A 189 0.73 7.04 12.80
N ASP A 190 0.67 5.73 12.49
CA ASP A 190 1.54 4.73 13.11
C ASP A 190 2.64 4.24 12.16
N ALA A 191 2.41 4.29 10.83
CA ALA A 191 3.41 4.04 9.81
C ALA A 191 2.95 4.57 8.44
N VAL A 192 3.89 4.64 7.49
CA VAL A 192 3.61 4.88 6.06
C VAL A 192 3.84 3.58 5.29
N LEU A 193 2.83 3.13 4.56
CA LEU A 193 2.92 2.04 3.60
C LEU A 193 3.19 2.62 2.21
N MET A 194 4.43 2.55 1.75
CA MET A 194 4.76 2.85 0.35
C MET A 194 4.39 1.66 -0.53
N THR A 195 3.72 1.92 -1.66
CA THR A 195 3.34 0.88 -2.63
C THR A 195 4.12 1.04 -3.93
N GLY A 196 4.88 0.02 -4.30
CA GLY A 196 5.69 -0.04 -5.51
C GLY A 196 5.03 -0.87 -6.62
N SER A 197 3.84 -0.47 -7.10
CA SER A 197 3.12 -1.23 -8.12
C SER A 197 3.88 -1.32 -9.45
N SER A 198 4.69 -0.31 -9.76
CA SER A 198 5.53 -0.24 -10.96
C SER A 198 7.02 -0.37 -10.66
N ASP A 199 7.41 -0.32 -9.38
CA ASP A 199 8.78 -0.59 -8.88
C ASP A 199 9.01 -2.10 -8.81
N ASN A 200 8.99 -2.77 -9.95
CA ASN A 200 8.78 -4.20 -10.13
C ASN A 200 9.89 -4.78 -10.99
N LEU A 201 10.61 -5.77 -10.45
CA LEU A 201 11.73 -6.43 -11.13
C LEU A 201 11.32 -7.02 -12.48
N ASP A 202 10.14 -7.66 -12.54
CA ASP A 202 9.65 -8.31 -13.76
C ASP A 202 9.26 -7.30 -14.84
N LEU A 203 8.97 -6.04 -14.42
CA LEU A 203 8.53 -4.98 -15.32
C LEU A 203 9.70 -4.16 -15.90
N ILE A 204 10.63 -3.72 -15.05
CA ILE A 204 11.70 -2.80 -15.47
C ILE A 204 13.12 -3.36 -15.34
N GLY A 205 13.28 -4.52 -14.70
CA GLY A 205 14.57 -5.16 -14.50
C GLY A 205 15.46 -4.48 -13.45
N VAL A 206 16.54 -5.15 -13.07
CA VAL A 206 17.42 -4.75 -11.95
C VAL A 206 18.06 -3.39 -12.18
N ASP A 207 18.62 -3.16 -13.37
CA ASP A 207 19.37 -1.93 -13.67
C ASP A 207 18.46 -0.69 -13.63
N ALA A 208 17.24 -0.81 -14.15
CA ALA A 208 16.29 0.29 -14.12
C ALA A 208 15.75 0.53 -12.70
N LEU A 209 15.52 -0.52 -11.89
CA LEU A 209 15.20 -0.37 -10.47
C LEU A 209 16.26 0.44 -9.74
N ARG A 210 17.54 0.03 -9.87
CA ARG A 210 18.67 0.70 -9.22
C ARG A 210 18.88 2.13 -9.71
N ARG A 211 18.65 2.37 -10.99
CA ARG A 211 18.88 3.68 -11.62
C ARG A 211 17.74 4.66 -11.34
N PHE A 212 16.48 4.23 -11.44
CA PHE A 212 15.32 5.11 -11.45
C PHE A 212 14.45 5.03 -10.20
N SER A 213 14.27 3.85 -9.59
CA SER A 213 13.40 3.68 -8.43
C SER A 213 14.14 3.94 -7.11
N TYR A 214 15.27 3.30 -6.87
CA TYR A 214 15.95 3.32 -5.56
C TYR A 214 16.34 4.70 -5.05
N PRO A 215 16.81 5.67 -5.86
CA PRO A 215 17.12 7.00 -5.36
C PRO A 215 15.90 7.71 -4.77
N GLY A 216 14.75 7.58 -5.43
CA GLY A 216 13.47 8.11 -4.96
C GLY A 216 12.97 7.42 -3.69
N LEU A 217 13.04 6.08 -3.63
CA LEU A 217 12.68 5.29 -2.46
C LEU A 217 13.53 5.69 -1.25
N ARG A 218 14.87 5.72 -1.39
CA ARG A 218 15.79 6.11 -0.31
C ARG A 218 15.45 7.48 0.26
N SER A 219 15.31 8.48 -0.62
CA SER A 219 14.96 9.84 -0.20
C SER A 219 13.62 9.89 0.53
N SER A 220 12.64 9.08 0.10
CA SER A 220 11.33 9.02 0.74
C SER A 220 11.37 8.31 2.09
N VAL A 221 12.15 7.24 2.23
CA VAL A 221 12.39 6.59 3.53
C VAL A 221 13.01 7.58 4.53
N GLU A 222 14.07 8.27 4.13
CA GLU A 222 14.72 9.30 4.96
C GLU A 222 13.76 10.42 5.36
N PHE A 223 12.91 10.86 4.43
CA PHE A 223 11.88 11.88 4.70
C PHE A 223 10.84 11.39 5.71
N ILE A 224 10.33 10.18 5.57
CA ILE A 224 9.34 9.58 6.49
C ILE A 224 9.95 9.40 7.88
N HIS A 225 11.19 8.92 7.97
CA HIS A 225 11.92 8.81 9.23
C HIS A 225 12.14 10.17 9.90
N SER A 226 12.37 11.24 9.13
CA SER A 226 12.48 12.60 9.70
C SER A 226 11.20 13.08 10.39
N ARG A 227 10.05 12.44 10.09
CA ARG A 227 8.74 12.66 10.73
C ARG A 227 8.50 11.72 11.92
N GLY A 228 9.48 10.86 12.26
CA GLY A 228 9.38 9.89 13.34
C GLY A 228 8.48 8.69 13.02
N LEU A 229 8.20 8.44 11.74
CA LEU A 229 7.33 7.35 11.29
C LEU A 229 8.14 6.20 10.70
N PRO A 230 7.81 4.95 11.03
CA PRO A 230 8.36 3.78 10.36
C PRO A 230 7.77 3.60 8.96
N VAL A 231 8.51 2.88 8.11
CA VAL A 231 8.16 2.62 6.72
C VAL A 231 7.83 1.14 6.52
N MET A 232 6.67 0.87 5.91
CA MET A 232 6.36 -0.40 5.29
C MET A 232 6.48 -0.24 3.78
N PHE A 233 6.99 -1.24 3.07
CA PHE A 233 7.10 -1.19 1.61
C PHE A 233 6.47 -2.42 0.97
N HIS A 234 5.58 -2.19 0.01
CA HIS A 234 4.87 -3.22 -0.75
C HIS A 234 5.25 -3.14 -2.25
N PRO A 235 6.34 -3.77 -2.68
CA PRO A 235 6.61 -3.94 -4.10
C PRO A 235 5.75 -5.05 -4.69
N HIS A 236 5.54 -5.01 -5.99
CA HIS A 236 4.96 -6.11 -6.76
C HIS A 236 6.04 -6.90 -7.49
N GLY A 237 5.73 -8.13 -7.94
CA GLY A 237 6.62 -9.00 -8.71
C GLY A 237 7.44 -10.00 -7.89
N GLY A 238 8.20 -10.84 -8.59
CA GLY A 238 9.00 -11.92 -8.01
C GLY A 238 10.42 -11.48 -7.69
N PHE A 239 10.78 -11.41 -6.40
CA PHE A 239 12.11 -10.96 -5.97
C PHE A 239 13.03 -12.09 -5.48
N THR A 240 12.66 -13.35 -5.65
CA THR A 240 13.39 -14.49 -5.07
C THR A 240 13.57 -15.67 -6.02
N THR A 241 13.46 -15.44 -7.33
CA THR A 241 13.50 -16.52 -8.33
C THR A 241 14.90 -16.93 -8.75
N ASP A 242 15.88 -16.03 -8.63
CA ASP A 242 17.28 -16.23 -8.99
C ASP A 242 18.23 -15.36 -8.14
N ALA A 243 19.54 -15.48 -8.36
CA ALA A 243 20.55 -14.72 -7.61
C ALA A 243 20.41 -13.19 -7.77
N ASP A 244 19.99 -12.71 -8.96
CA ASP A 244 19.79 -11.28 -9.20
C ASP A 244 18.57 -10.76 -8.42
N SER A 245 17.50 -11.53 -8.36
CA SER A 245 16.31 -11.23 -7.56
C SER A 245 16.62 -11.17 -6.06
N GLU A 246 17.48 -12.08 -5.55
CA GLU A 246 17.90 -12.07 -4.15
C GLU A 246 18.70 -10.81 -3.80
N ASN A 247 19.58 -10.36 -4.70
CA ASN A 247 20.34 -9.13 -4.53
C ASN A 247 19.42 -7.89 -4.50
N VAL A 248 18.41 -7.84 -5.36
CA VAL A 248 17.42 -6.75 -5.40
C VAL A 248 16.62 -6.68 -4.10
N LEU A 249 16.21 -7.83 -3.55
CA LEU A 249 15.51 -7.91 -2.28
C LEU A 249 16.38 -7.38 -1.12
N ASP A 250 17.64 -7.78 -1.06
CA ASP A 250 18.58 -7.28 -0.06
C ASP A 250 18.83 -5.77 -0.22
N ASP A 251 18.95 -5.27 -1.44
CA ASP A 251 19.05 -3.83 -1.73
C ASP A 251 17.84 -3.07 -1.19
N MET A 252 16.61 -3.57 -1.43
CA MET A 252 15.37 -2.94 -0.98
C MET A 252 15.25 -2.93 0.56
N ILE A 253 15.51 -4.06 1.20
CA ILE A 253 15.57 -4.14 2.67
C ILE A 253 16.60 -3.17 3.23
N GLY A 254 17.76 -3.05 2.57
CA GLY A 254 18.85 -2.14 2.93
C GLY A 254 18.54 -0.65 2.76
N LEU A 255 17.37 -0.28 2.20
CA LEU A 255 16.91 1.11 2.14
C LEU A 255 16.46 1.66 3.51
N GLY A 256 16.33 0.80 4.54
CA GLY A 256 15.95 1.20 5.89
C GLY A 256 14.45 1.05 6.18
N ILE A 257 13.76 0.18 5.45
CA ILE A 257 12.35 -0.12 5.72
C ILE A 257 12.21 -1.02 6.96
N GLU A 258 11.23 -0.77 7.81
CA GLU A 258 10.94 -1.57 8.99
C GLU A 258 10.13 -2.82 8.69
N CYS A 259 9.28 -2.79 7.64
CA CYS A 259 8.46 -3.94 7.27
C CYS A 259 8.35 -4.10 5.76
N PHE A 260 8.64 -5.29 5.26
CA PHE A 260 8.49 -5.63 3.85
C PHE A 260 7.17 -6.39 3.65
N TYR A 261 6.24 -5.77 2.92
CA TYR A 261 4.95 -6.37 2.58
C TYR A 261 5.07 -7.05 1.22
N TYR A 262 5.20 -8.36 1.20
CA TYR A 262 5.43 -9.14 0.00
C TYR A 262 4.16 -9.80 -0.54
N GLY A 263 4.12 -10.02 -1.85
CA GLY A 263 3.03 -10.68 -2.56
C GLY A 263 3.28 -12.17 -2.80
N GLU A 264 2.33 -12.81 -3.46
CA GLU A 264 2.29 -14.26 -3.76
C GLU A 264 3.41 -14.74 -4.68
N ALA A 265 4.00 -13.84 -5.48
CA ALA A 265 5.10 -14.18 -6.38
C ALA A 265 6.43 -14.45 -5.66
N ILE A 266 6.48 -14.22 -4.35
CA ILE A 266 7.69 -14.38 -3.53
C ILE A 266 7.58 -15.65 -2.68
N ASP A 267 8.61 -16.48 -2.70
CA ASP A 267 8.72 -17.66 -1.83
C ASP A 267 8.83 -17.23 -0.36
N SER A 268 7.81 -17.55 0.44
CA SER A 268 7.70 -17.12 1.83
C SER A 268 8.83 -17.61 2.73
N GLN A 269 9.37 -18.81 2.49
CA GLN A 269 10.48 -19.36 3.28
C GLN A 269 11.78 -18.62 2.96
N LYS A 270 12.03 -18.33 1.68
CA LYS A 270 13.17 -17.51 1.27
C LYS A 270 13.04 -16.10 1.83
N MET A 271 11.83 -15.49 1.72
CA MET A 271 11.57 -14.16 2.26
C MET A 271 11.86 -14.10 3.76
N ARG A 272 11.37 -15.09 4.54
CA ARG A 272 11.64 -15.18 5.97
C ARG A 272 13.12 -15.19 6.27
N LYS A 273 13.89 -15.99 5.54
CA LYS A 273 15.35 -16.09 5.69
C LYS A 273 16.08 -14.77 5.38
N HIS A 274 15.69 -14.07 4.31
CA HIS A 274 16.29 -12.79 3.93
C HIS A 274 15.98 -11.67 4.92
N ALA A 275 14.75 -11.64 5.47
CA ALA A 275 14.30 -10.61 6.39
C ALA A 275 14.80 -10.82 7.83
N GLU A 276 15.25 -12.02 8.19
CA GLU A 276 15.64 -12.34 9.56
C GLU A 276 16.68 -11.37 10.11
N GLY A 277 16.34 -10.73 11.25
CA GLY A 277 17.18 -9.74 11.90
C GLY A 277 17.28 -8.38 11.18
N LYS A 278 16.67 -8.20 10.01
CA LYS A 278 16.75 -6.99 9.18
C LYS A 278 15.46 -6.17 9.23
N CYS A 279 14.30 -6.78 8.94
CA CYS A 279 13.00 -6.12 8.95
C CYS A 279 11.88 -7.08 9.36
N ALA A 280 10.74 -6.54 9.77
CA ALA A 280 9.51 -7.30 9.91
C ALA A 280 8.94 -7.68 8.53
N LEU A 281 8.04 -8.66 8.52
CA LEU A 281 7.34 -9.09 7.32
C LEU A 281 5.84 -8.84 7.43
N CYS A 282 5.23 -8.50 6.30
CA CYS A 282 3.79 -8.47 6.10
C CYS A 282 3.46 -9.25 4.84
N GLY A 283 2.32 -9.92 4.78
CA GLY A 283 1.92 -10.66 3.60
C GLY A 283 1.15 -11.93 3.95
N GLY A 284 0.89 -12.74 2.94
CA GLY A 284 0.16 -13.98 3.18
C GLY A 284 -0.48 -14.57 1.95
N VAL A 285 -1.72 -14.94 2.14
CA VAL A 285 -2.50 -15.74 1.19
C VAL A 285 -2.78 -14.95 -0.08
N ASP A 286 -2.55 -15.61 -1.23
CA ASP A 286 -2.86 -15.07 -2.55
C ASP A 286 -4.32 -14.56 -2.61
N THR A 287 -4.44 -13.26 -2.82
CA THR A 287 -5.74 -12.56 -2.84
C THR A 287 -6.63 -13.08 -3.96
N PHE A 288 -6.08 -13.37 -5.12
CA PHE A 288 -6.88 -13.75 -6.30
C PHE A 288 -7.14 -15.25 -6.35
N THR A 289 -6.09 -16.09 -6.39
CA THR A 289 -6.27 -17.53 -6.64
C THR A 289 -6.79 -18.29 -5.41
N THR A 290 -6.53 -17.79 -4.21
CA THR A 290 -6.96 -18.43 -2.96
C THR A 290 -8.19 -17.75 -2.38
N ILE A 291 -8.12 -16.41 -2.12
CA ILE A 291 -9.23 -15.73 -1.42
C ILE A 291 -10.43 -15.52 -2.35
N TYR A 292 -10.21 -15.04 -3.57
CA TYR A 292 -11.31 -14.75 -4.50
C TYR A 292 -11.86 -16.02 -5.16
N MET A 293 -11.00 -16.86 -5.76
CA MET A 293 -11.40 -18.00 -6.57
C MET A 293 -11.36 -19.35 -5.83
N GLY A 294 -10.53 -19.49 -4.80
CA GLY A 294 -10.30 -20.79 -4.15
C GLY A 294 -11.48 -21.24 -3.27
N PRO A 295 -11.53 -22.53 -2.92
CA PRO A 295 -12.49 -23.04 -1.93
C PRO A 295 -12.07 -22.66 -0.51
N ASP A 296 -13.00 -22.65 0.43
CA ASP A 296 -12.79 -22.25 1.83
C ASP A 296 -11.71 -23.08 2.54
N GLU A 297 -11.62 -24.37 2.22
CA GLU A 297 -10.59 -25.26 2.77
C GLU A 297 -9.18 -24.86 2.34
N ARG A 298 -9.03 -24.33 1.11
CA ARG A 298 -7.75 -23.81 0.63
C ARG A 298 -7.38 -22.56 1.40
N VAL A 299 -8.30 -21.64 1.64
CA VAL A 299 -8.04 -20.44 2.45
C VAL A 299 -7.50 -20.80 3.83
N LYS A 300 -8.19 -21.73 4.55
CA LYS A 300 -7.76 -22.19 5.88
C LYS A 300 -6.39 -22.85 5.85
N LYS A 301 -6.14 -23.69 4.85
CA LYS A 301 -4.85 -24.38 4.67
C LYS A 301 -3.72 -23.38 4.45
N ASP A 302 -3.90 -22.48 3.50
CA ASP A 302 -2.87 -21.51 3.11
C ASP A 302 -2.59 -20.54 4.29
N VAL A 303 -3.62 -20.04 4.98
CA VAL A 303 -3.45 -19.25 6.22
C VAL A 303 -2.59 -20.00 7.24
N SER A 304 -2.92 -21.27 7.53
CA SER A 304 -2.19 -22.07 8.50
C SER A 304 -0.73 -22.31 8.10
N GLU A 305 -0.47 -22.41 6.80
CA GLU A 305 0.90 -22.56 6.27
C GLU A 305 1.71 -21.27 6.45
N TYR A 306 1.16 -20.10 6.12
CA TYR A 306 1.83 -18.82 6.36
C TYR A 306 2.09 -18.58 7.84
N MET A 307 1.13 -18.87 8.71
CA MET A 307 1.30 -18.76 10.16
C MET A 307 2.40 -19.68 10.70
N ARG A 308 2.59 -20.87 10.11
CA ARG A 308 3.67 -21.80 10.47
C ARG A 308 5.06 -21.34 10.02
N ILE A 309 5.14 -20.62 8.89
CA ILE A 309 6.41 -20.09 8.37
C ILE A 309 6.85 -18.86 9.16
N HIS A 310 5.91 -18.04 9.60
CA HIS A 310 6.16 -16.75 10.23
C HIS A 310 5.73 -16.76 11.71
N ASP A 311 6.65 -17.16 12.56
CA ASP A 311 6.43 -17.30 14.02
C ASP A 311 6.61 -15.99 14.82
N ARG A 312 7.25 -14.97 14.24
CA ARG A 312 7.53 -13.67 14.88
C ARG A 312 7.81 -12.58 13.84
N ASP A 313 7.89 -11.34 14.27
CA ASP A 313 8.18 -10.16 13.42
C ASP A 313 7.27 -10.14 12.17
N TYR A 314 5.97 -10.43 12.37
CA TYR A 314 5.08 -10.70 11.27
C TYR A 314 3.69 -10.08 11.45
N ILE A 315 3.18 -9.52 10.35
CA ILE A 315 1.82 -9.04 10.20
C ILE A 315 1.14 -9.89 9.13
N PHE A 316 0.11 -10.64 9.49
CA PHE A 316 -0.66 -11.38 8.51
C PHE A 316 -1.49 -10.43 7.65
N ALA A 317 -1.41 -10.58 6.34
CA ALA A 317 -2.21 -9.85 5.37
C ALA A 317 -2.49 -10.75 4.15
N PRO A 318 -3.54 -10.49 3.36
CA PRO A 318 -3.59 -10.97 1.96
C PRO A 318 -2.35 -10.53 1.20
N SER A 319 -2.04 -11.18 0.08
CA SER A 319 -0.84 -10.88 -0.71
C SER A 319 -0.85 -9.48 -1.35
N CYS A 320 -2.02 -8.87 -1.46
CA CYS A 320 -2.22 -7.52 -2.00
C CYS A 320 -3.49 -6.89 -1.41
N SER A 321 -3.96 -5.78 -2.03
CA SER A 321 -5.20 -5.10 -1.64
C SER A 321 -6.42 -6.01 -1.66
N VAL A 322 -7.40 -5.64 -0.84
CA VAL A 322 -8.73 -6.24 -0.84
C VAL A 322 -9.72 -5.23 -1.40
N ASP A 323 -10.45 -5.68 -2.42
CA ASP A 323 -11.32 -4.84 -3.21
C ASP A 323 -12.75 -5.35 -3.22
N ARG A 324 -13.66 -4.51 -3.73
CA ARG A 324 -15.06 -4.84 -3.92
C ARG A 324 -15.27 -6.19 -4.61
N GLY A 325 -16.33 -6.90 -4.21
CA GLY A 325 -16.67 -8.21 -4.76
C GLY A 325 -16.01 -9.38 -4.05
N LEU A 326 -15.07 -9.16 -3.13
CA LEU A 326 -14.60 -10.21 -2.23
C LEU A 326 -15.68 -10.58 -1.20
N SER A 327 -15.81 -11.87 -0.92
CA SER A 327 -16.78 -12.36 0.07
C SER A 327 -16.39 -11.94 1.49
N LEU A 328 -17.21 -11.09 2.14
CA LEU A 328 -17.01 -10.68 3.52
C LEU A 328 -16.98 -11.85 4.50
N SER A 329 -17.80 -12.89 4.27
CA SER A 329 -17.80 -14.10 5.11
C SER A 329 -16.49 -14.88 4.97
N ARG A 330 -15.91 -14.94 3.78
CA ARG A 330 -14.62 -15.58 3.53
C ARG A 330 -13.49 -14.79 4.14
N MET A 331 -13.51 -13.46 4.04
CA MET A 331 -12.55 -12.58 4.71
C MET A 331 -12.62 -12.74 6.24
N LYS A 332 -13.81 -12.83 6.80
CA LYS A 332 -14.01 -13.11 8.23
C LYS A 332 -13.42 -14.46 8.62
N MET A 333 -13.70 -15.51 7.85
CA MET A 333 -13.14 -16.85 8.08
C MET A 333 -11.61 -16.82 8.06
N MET A 334 -10.98 -16.08 7.13
CA MET A 334 -9.54 -15.91 7.07
C MET A 334 -9.01 -15.28 8.36
N VAL A 335 -9.58 -14.16 8.80
CA VAL A 335 -9.20 -13.48 10.06
C VAL A 335 -9.37 -14.42 11.25
N ASP A 336 -10.50 -15.14 11.34
CA ASP A 336 -10.77 -16.07 12.43
C ASP A 336 -9.77 -17.25 12.45
N THR A 337 -9.33 -17.71 11.27
CA THR A 337 -8.31 -18.75 11.17
C THR A 337 -6.96 -18.27 11.73
N VAL A 338 -6.55 -17.03 11.42
CA VAL A 338 -5.35 -16.42 12.02
C VAL A 338 -5.48 -16.33 13.54
N ARG A 339 -6.64 -15.87 14.03
CA ARG A 339 -6.90 -15.72 15.50
C ARG A 339 -6.88 -17.05 16.25
N ALA A 340 -7.27 -18.13 15.60
CA ALA A 340 -7.29 -19.47 16.19
C ALA A 340 -5.91 -20.15 16.16
N TYR A 341 -4.93 -19.58 15.43
CA TYR A 341 -3.60 -20.17 15.35
C TYR A 341 -2.80 -19.85 16.62
N PRO A 342 -2.25 -20.86 17.32
CA PRO A 342 -1.42 -20.63 18.50
C PRO A 342 -0.07 -20.00 18.11
N LEU A 343 0.38 -19.02 18.89
CA LEU A 343 1.74 -18.48 18.82
C LEU A 343 2.72 -19.41 19.52
#